data_78a9bbd81bd354f054291c35c4842b1d
#
_entry.id   78a9bbd81bd354f054291c35c4842b1d
#
_cell.length_a   1.000
_cell.length_b   1.000
_cell.length_c   1.000
_cell.angle_alpha   90.00
_cell.angle_beta   90.00
_cell.angle_gamma   90.00
#
_symmetry.space_group_name_H-M   'P 1'
#
loop_
_entity.id
_entity.type
_entity.pdbx_description
1 polymer ?
#
loop_
_entity_poly.entity_id
_entity_poly.type
_entity_poly.pdbx_seq_one_letter_code
_entity_poly.pdbx_strand_id
1 'polypeptide(L)'
;PLHDSGEAAGFLYYVIPYVAGESLRDRLDRERQLTLEDAVQIAREVADALNYAHGHNVLHRDIKPENILLSAGHALVTDFGIARAITAGRGGQLTQTGSLVGTPAYMSPEQVDGSPHIDGRADIYSLGCVLFEMLVGELPFKGSTLTAVIANRLGSPTPSPRGFRELVPEAVDAAVRKAMASLPADRFSTAAQFAEAIGTARPSEPAPAAVPDRSIAVLPFANQSSDPETEYFSDGIAEEIINALAQLPGLHVAARTSSFAFKGKGVDIAEVGAKLKVATVLDGSVRKAGNRVRITAQLVSVSDGYHLWSERYDSELDDVFAIQDHIARAIAQRFEVMLASPTGRFAQQ
;
A
#
# COMPACT_ATOMS: atom_id res chain seq x y z
N PRO A 1 -1.56 -20.90 -20.66
CA PRO A 1 -2.36 -21.69 -21.62
C PRO A 1 -2.05 -23.18 -21.45
N LEU A 2 -3.07 -24.05 -21.60
CA LEU A 2 -2.90 -25.50 -21.69
C LEU A 2 -2.35 -25.80 -23.09
N HIS A 3 -1.20 -26.47 -23.20
CA HIS A 3 -0.59 -26.83 -24.47
C HIS A 3 -1.09 -28.17 -24.99
N ASP A 4 -1.29 -29.13 -24.08
CA ASP A 4 -1.76 -30.48 -24.42
C ASP A 4 -2.40 -31.12 -23.18
N SER A 5 -3.25 -32.11 -23.41
CA SER A 5 -3.82 -32.95 -22.35
C SER A 5 -4.19 -34.33 -22.93
N GLY A 6 -4.06 -35.38 -22.14
CA GLY A 6 -4.36 -36.73 -22.61
C GLY A 6 -4.34 -37.73 -21.48
N GLU A 7 -4.41 -39.01 -21.87
CA GLU A 7 -4.29 -40.15 -20.97
C GLU A 7 -3.13 -41.03 -21.43
N ALA A 8 -2.22 -41.36 -20.51
CA ALA A 8 -1.12 -42.28 -20.77
C ALA A 8 -0.99 -43.26 -19.59
N ALA A 9 -0.95 -44.55 -19.85
CA ALA A 9 -0.85 -45.64 -18.87
C ALA A 9 -1.92 -45.55 -17.74
N GLY A 10 -3.13 -45.05 -18.04
CA GLY A 10 -4.22 -44.87 -17.06
C GLY A 10 -4.12 -43.62 -16.21
N PHE A 11 -3.19 -42.72 -16.53
CA PHE A 11 -3.03 -41.42 -15.86
C PHE A 11 -3.39 -40.27 -16.82
N LEU A 12 -4.16 -39.33 -16.34
CA LEU A 12 -4.42 -38.08 -17.04
C LEU A 12 -3.17 -37.18 -16.91
N TYR A 13 -2.75 -36.55 -18.00
CA TYR A 13 -1.68 -35.56 -17.98
C TYR A 13 -2.10 -34.27 -18.64
N TYR A 14 -1.46 -33.19 -18.20
CA TYR A 14 -1.60 -31.86 -18.77
C TYR A 14 -0.21 -31.26 -19.02
N VAL A 15 -0.05 -30.65 -20.19
CA VAL A 15 1.17 -29.92 -20.56
C VAL A 15 0.90 -28.45 -20.46
N ILE A 16 1.55 -27.80 -19.52
CA ILE A 16 1.44 -26.36 -19.25
C ILE A 16 2.82 -25.71 -19.39
N PRO A 17 2.93 -24.39 -19.62
CA PRO A 17 4.21 -23.70 -19.61
C PRO A 17 4.95 -23.92 -18.30
N TYR A 18 6.25 -24.15 -18.39
CA TYR A 18 7.08 -24.14 -17.20
C TYR A 18 7.22 -22.71 -16.67
N VAL A 19 6.87 -22.50 -15.42
CA VAL A 19 7.04 -21.22 -14.70
C VAL A 19 8.23 -21.37 -13.77
N ALA A 20 9.29 -20.60 -14.04
CA ALA A 20 10.44 -20.57 -13.14
C ALA A 20 10.08 -19.81 -11.87
N GLY A 21 10.33 -20.41 -10.69
CA GLY A 21 9.99 -19.85 -9.39
C GLY A 21 9.85 -20.93 -8.33
N GLU A 22 9.30 -20.55 -7.19
CA GLU A 22 8.99 -21.46 -6.09
C GLU A 22 7.51 -21.40 -5.75
N SER A 23 6.97 -22.41 -5.07
CA SER A 23 5.61 -22.31 -4.52
C SER A 23 5.60 -21.43 -3.28
N LEU A 24 4.42 -20.84 -2.97
CA LEU A 24 4.25 -20.12 -1.71
C LEU A 24 4.47 -21.06 -0.49
N ARG A 25 4.20 -22.36 -0.64
CA ARG A 25 4.49 -23.37 0.39
C ARG A 25 5.99 -23.42 0.67
N ASP A 26 6.84 -23.57 -0.35
CA ASP A 26 8.29 -23.62 -0.20
C ASP A 26 8.82 -22.36 0.50
N ARG A 27 8.28 -21.20 0.15
CA ARG A 27 8.62 -19.93 0.80
C ARG A 27 8.19 -19.90 2.27
N LEU A 28 6.98 -20.35 2.60
CA LEU A 28 6.49 -20.39 3.98
C LEU A 28 7.25 -21.41 4.83
N ASP A 29 7.64 -22.55 4.26
CA ASP A 29 8.44 -23.54 4.98
C ASP A 29 9.83 -23.00 5.33
N ARG A 30 10.40 -22.13 4.48
CA ARG A 30 11.68 -21.46 4.71
C ARG A 30 11.58 -20.27 5.66
N GLU A 31 10.61 -19.36 5.44
CA GLU A 31 10.51 -18.07 6.13
C GLU A 31 9.54 -18.09 7.30
N ARG A 32 8.64 -19.04 7.34
CA ARG A 32 7.51 -19.19 8.28
C ARG A 32 6.49 -18.06 8.23
N GLN A 33 6.95 -16.82 8.44
CA GLN A 33 6.13 -15.62 8.35
C GLN A 33 6.66 -14.72 7.23
N LEU A 34 5.77 -14.15 6.46
CA LEU A 34 6.13 -13.13 5.47
C LEU A 34 6.04 -11.72 6.07
N THR A 35 6.65 -10.76 5.38
CA THR A 35 6.41 -9.36 5.67
C THR A 35 4.92 -9.05 5.42
N LEU A 36 4.39 -8.01 6.06
CA LEU A 36 3.01 -7.59 5.82
C LEU A 36 2.81 -7.19 4.35
N GLU A 37 3.79 -6.49 3.79
CA GLU A 37 3.76 -6.02 2.40
C GLU A 37 3.70 -7.17 1.41
N ASP A 38 4.61 -8.14 1.54
CA ASP A 38 4.61 -9.34 0.68
C ASP A 38 3.30 -10.13 0.81
N ALA A 39 2.83 -10.36 2.04
CA ALA A 39 1.62 -11.12 2.29
C ALA A 39 0.38 -10.45 1.67
N VAL A 40 0.26 -9.13 1.79
CA VAL A 40 -0.83 -8.35 1.19
C VAL A 40 -0.71 -8.31 -0.33
N GLN A 41 0.50 -8.12 -0.88
CA GLN A 41 0.72 -8.13 -2.33
C GLN A 41 0.32 -9.48 -2.93
N ILE A 42 0.84 -10.59 -2.41
CA ILE A 42 0.52 -11.94 -2.87
C ILE A 42 -0.99 -12.19 -2.81
N ALA A 43 -1.63 -11.86 -1.68
CA ALA A 43 -3.06 -12.07 -1.51
C ALA A 43 -3.91 -11.25 -2.50
N ARG A 44 -3.48 -10.02 -2.83
CA ARG A 44 -4.16 -9.18 -3.83
C ARG A 44 -4.03 -9.76 -5.23
N GLU A 45 -2.84 -10.15 -5.65
CA GLU A 45 -2.61 -10.73 -6.97
C GLU A 45 -3.40 -12.05 -7.15
N VAL A 46 -3.48 -12.88 -6.10
CA VAL A 46 -4.33 -14.08 -6.10
C VAL A 46 -5.81 -13.71 -6.15
N ALA A 47 -6.25 -12.71 -5.39
CA ALA A 47 -7.65 -12.26 -5.42
C ALA A 47 -8.05 -11.68 -6.78
N ASP A 48 -7.16 -10.96 -7.46
CA ASP A 48 -7.39 -10.45 -8.82
C ASP A 48 -7.56 -11.61 -9.83
N ALA A 49 -6.70 -12.62 -9.74
CA ALA A 49 -6.82 -13.83 -10.57
C ALA A 49 -8.14 -14.58 -10.30
N LEU A 50 -8.53 -14.73 -9.03
CA LEU A 50 -9.82 -15.34 -8.66
C LEU A 50 -11.00 -14.51 -9.15
N ASN A 51 -10.95 -13.19 -9.02
CA ASN A 51 -12.03 -12.32 -9.48
C ASN A 51 -12.23 -12.43 -10.99
N TYR A 52 -11.14 -12.51 -11.76
CA TYR A 52 -11.22 -12.76 -13.19
C TYR A 52 -11.86 -14.13 -13.51
N ALA A 53 -11.42 -15.20 -12.83
CA ALA A 53 -11.96 -16.54 -13.03
C ALA A 53 -13.44 -16.64 -12.66
N HIS A 54 -13.85 -16.06 -11.52
CA HIS A 54 -15.23 -16.03 -11.06
C HIS A 54 -16.15 -15.28 -12.05
N GLY A 55 -15.66 -14.19 -12.65
CA GLY A 55 -16.37 -13.48 -13.72
C GLY A 55 -16.63 -14.35 -14.98
N HIS A 56 -15.86 -15.43 -15.15
CA HIS A 56 -16.03 -16.42 -16.22
C HIS A 56 -16.69 -17.72 -15.72
N ASN A 57 -17.32 -17.72 -14.56
CA ASN A 57 -17.95 -18.88 -13.91
C ASN A 57 -16.96 -20.05 -13.64
N VAL A 58 -15.68 -19.76 -13.45
CA VAL A 58 -14.67 -20.73 -13.07
C VAL A 58 -14.32 -20.55 -11.61
N LEU A 59 -14.54 -21.60 -10.80
CA LEU A 59 -14.15 -21.67 -9.40
C LEU A 59 -12.88 -22.49 -9.26
N HIS A 60 -11.97 -22.05 -8.39
CA HIS A 60 -10.72 -22.77 -8.14
C HIS A 60 -10.92 -23.99 -7.24
N ARG A 61 -11.57 -23.81 -6.08
CA ARG A 61 -11.95 -24.82 -5.09
C ARG A 61 -10.82 -25.50 -4.31
N ASP A 62 -9.57 -25.18 -4.59
CA ASP A 62 -8.39 -25.73 -3.91
C ASP A 62 -7.29 -24.66 -3.78
N ILE A 63 -7.67 -23.46 -3.31
CA ILE A 63 -6.70 -22.40 -3.02
C ILE A 63 -5.90 -22.77 -1.78
N LYS A 64 -4.59 -22.88 -1.93
CA LYS A 64 -3.63 -23.23 -0.89
C LYS A 64 -2.22 -22.78 -1.33
N PRO A 65 -1.24 -22.68 -0.42
CA PRO A 65 0.11 -22.24 -0.77
C PRO A 65 0.81 -23.05 -1.85
N GLU A 66 0.52 -24.36 -1.97
CA GLU A 66 1.08 -25.24 -2.99
C GLU A 66 0.65 -24.85 -4.42
N ASN A 67 -0.55 -24.26 -4.56
CA ASN A 67 -1.15 -23.86 -5.83
C ASN A 67 -0.92 -22.38 -6.16
N ILE A 68 -0.05 -21.69 -5.42
CA ILE A 68 0.36 -20.32 -5.66
C ILE A 68 1.87 -20.33 -5.95
N LEU A 69 2.24 -20.02 -7.21
CA LEU A 69 3.64 -19.92 -7.63
C LEU A 69 4.10 -18.46 -7.53
N LEU A 70 5.32 -18.28 -7.04
CA LEU A 70 5.98 -16.99 -6.94
C LEU A 70 7.05 -16.90 -8.03
N SER A 71 6.88 -16.02 -9.00
CA SER A 71 7.77 -15.86 -10.15
C SER A 71 7.96 -14.38 -10.47
N ALA A 72 9.22 -13.96 -10.60
CA ALA A 72 9.60 -12.58 -10.96
C ALA A 72 8.90 -11.48 -10.11
N GLY A 73 8.67 -11.77 -8.82
CA GLY A 73 8.02 -10.83 -7.89
C GLY A 73 6.49 -10.83 -7.93
N HIS A 74 5.87 -11.74 -8.70
CA HIS A 74 4.42 -11.86 -8.84
C HIS A 74 3.92 -13.23 -8.38
N ALA A 75 2.67 -13.27 -7.90
CA ALA A 75 1.96 -14.50 -7.56
C ALA A 75 1.09 -14.98 -8.73
N LEU A 76 1.21 -16.26 -9.05
CA LEU A 76 0.45 -16.91 -10.10
C LEU A 76 -0.34 -18.07 -9.51
N VAL A 77 -1.64 -18.15 -9.81
CA VAL A 77 -2.51 -19.23 -9.37
C VAL A 77 -2.48 -20.36 -10.40
N THR A 78 -2.23 -21.58 -9.92
CA THR A 78 -2.18 -22.81 -10.74
C THR A 78 -3.29 -23.78 -10.36
N ASP A 79 -3.50 -24.80 -11.16
CA ASP A 79 -4.41 -25.92 -10.88
C ASP A 79 -5.89 -25.57 -10.69
N PHE A 80 -6.39 -24.62 -11.51
CA PHE A 80 -7.82 -24.29 -11.54
C PHE A 80 -8.70 -25.51 -11.84
N GLY A 81 -9.52 -25.89 -10.87
CA GLY A 81 -10.66 -26.80 -11.05
C GLY A 81 -10.35 -28.26 -11.44
N ILE A 82 -9.06 -28.65 -11.52
CA ILE A 82 -8.63 -30.00 -11.96
C ILE A 82 -9.19 -31.09 -11.02
N ALA A 83 -9.29 -30.84 -9.73
CA ALA A 83 -9.75 -31.81 -8.74
C ALA A 83 -11.19 -32.32 -9.01
N ARG A 84 -12.05 -31.50 -9.61
CA ARG A 84 -13.45 -31.91 -9.91
C ARG A 84 -13.60 -32.64 -11.24
N ALA A 85 -12.76 -32.41 -12.22
CA ALA A 85 -12.79 -33.16 -13.48
C ALA A 85 -12.49 -34.65 -13.20
N ILE A 86 -11.59 -34.93 -12.25
CA ILE A 86 -11.21 -36.29 -11.86
C ILE A 86 -12.35 -36.99 -11.09
N THR A 87 -13.07 -36.27 -10.21
CA THR A 87 -14.18 -36.85 -9.43
C THR A 87 -15.47 -36.99 -10.23
N ALA A 88 -15.76 -36.11 -11.17
CA ALA A 88 -16.92 -36.19 -12.06
C ALA A 88 -16.82 -37.37 -13.05
N GLY A 89 -15.60 -37.72 -13.48
CA GLY A 89 -15.35 -38.88 -14.37
C GLY A 89 -15.45 -40.24 -13.68
N ARG A 90 -15.47 -40.30 -12.35
CA ARG A 90 -15.53 -41.55 -11.56
C ARG A 90 -16.79 -41.67 -10.70
N GLY A 91 -17.94 -41.20 -11.20
CA GLY A 91 -19.24 -41.48 -10.58
C GLY A 91 -19.27 -41.42 -9.05
N GLY A 92 -19.14 -40.21 -8.49
CA GLY A 92 -19.60 -39.87 -7.13
C GLY A 92 -19.29 -40.79 -5.93
N GLN A 93 -18.29 -41.66 -6.01
CA GLN A 93 -17.89 -42.45 -4.84
C GLN A 93 -16.68 -41.78 -4.17
N LEU A 94 -16.86 -41.32 -2.92
CA LEU A 94 -15.77 -41.19 -1.96
C LEU A 94 -14.88 -42.42 -2.14
N THR A 95 -13.60 -42.22 -2.45
CA THR A 95 -12.66 -43.34 -2.53
C THR A 95 -12.76 -44.12 -1.23
N GLN A 96 -12.96 -45.47 -1.30
CA GLN A 96 -13.11 -46.40 -0.18
C GLN A 96 -11.97 -46.37 0.86
N THR A 97 -10.98 -45.53 0.68
CA THR A 97 -9.81 -45.34 1.55
C THR A 97 -9.91 -44.17 2.50
N GLY A 98 -11.03 -43.43 2.55
CA GLY A 98 -11.22 -42.35 3.53
C GLY A 98 -10.26 -41.16 3.36
N SER A 99 -9.50 -41.09 2.28
CA SER A 99 -8.60 -39.96 1.98
C SER A 99 -9.37 -38.87 1.25
N LEU A 100 -9.72 -37.81 1.95
CA LEU A 100 -10.09 -36.55 1.31
C LEU A 100 -8.92 -36.12 0.40
N VAL A 101 -9.19 -36.01 -0.92
CA VAL A 101 -8.21 -35.48 -1.86
C VAL A 101 -8.12 -33.96 -1.63
N GLY A 102 -7.02 -33.50 -1.11
CA GLY A 102 -6.73 -32.10 -0.79
C GLY A 102 -6.30 -31.92 0.67
N THR A 103 -5.57 -30.83 0.95
CA THR A 103 -5.20 -30.46 2.32
C THR A 103 -6.41 -29.73 2.94
N PRO A 104 -7.19 -30.35 3.84
CA PRO A 104 -8.46 -29.78 4.32
C PRO A 104 -8.30 -28.53 5.18
N ALA A 105 -7.05 -28.13 5.45
CA ALA A 105 -6.71 -26.96 6.25
C ALA A 105 -7.28 -25.64 5.68
N TYR A 106 -7.43 -25.54 4.37
CA TYR A 106 -7.89 -24.32 3.68
C TYR A 106 -9.33 -24.42 3.15
N MET A 107 -9.95 -25.59 3.18
CA MET A 107 -11.33 -25.78 2.69
C MET A 107 -12.32 -24.91 3.46
N SER A 108 -13.29 -24.34 2.76
CA SER A 108 -14.39 -23.62 3.40
C SER A 108 -15.35 -24.60 4.12
N PRO A 109 -16.12 -24.11 5.12
CA PRO A 109 -17.11 -24.94 5.83
C PRO A 109 -18.06 -25.68 4.87
N GLU A 110 -18.61 -24.98 3.87
CA GLU A 110 -19.53 -25.55 2.88
C GLU A 110 -18.88 -26.60 1.97
N GLN A 111 -17.56 -26.51 1.74
CA GLN A 111 -16.81 -27.57 1.03
C GLN A 111 -16.66 -28.83 1.88
N VAL A 112 -16.38 -28.65 3.17
CA VAL A 112 -16.26 -29.75 4.13
C VAL A 112 -17.61 -30.45 4.32
N ASP A 113 -18.70 -29.70 4.39
CA ASP A 113 -20.07 -30.23 4.54
C ASP A 113 -20.60 -30.86 3.23
N GLY A 114 -19.85 -30.79 2.13
CA GLY A 114 -20.28 -31.31 0.84
C GLY A 114 -21.49 -30.60 0.25
N SER A 115 -21.66 -29.30 0.54
CA SER A 115 -22.78 -28.51 0.02
C SER A 115 -22.85 -28.57 -1.51
N PRO A 116 -24.05 -28.77 -2.08
CA PRO A 116 -24.24 -28.79 -3.53
C PRO A 116 -24.04 -27.41 -4.16
N HIS A 117 -24.14 -26.35 -3.38
CA HIS A 117 -24.05 -24.95 -3.83
C HIS A 117 -22.78 -24.30 -3.28
N ILE A 118 -21.69 -24.41 -4.04
CA ILE A 118 -20.41 -23.76 -3.76
C ILE A 118 -20.20 -22.69 -4.81
N ASP A 119 -19.93 -21.46 -4.37
CA ASP A 119 -19.61 -20.31 -5.23
C ASP A 119 -18.23 -19.72 -4.93
N GLY A 120 -17.88 -18.59 -5.56
CA GLY A 120 -16.57 -17.94 -5.42
C GLY A 120 -16.19 -17.54 -4.00
N ARG A 121 -17.16 -17.46 -3.08
CA ARG A 121 -16.91 -17.14 -1.67
C ARG A 121 -16.18 -18.27 -0.93
N ALA A 122 -16.19 -19.49 -1.47
CA ALA A 122 -15.37 -20.59 -0.96
C ALA A 122 -13.87 -20.34 -1.22
N ASP A 123 -13.52 -19.84 -2.43
CA ASP A 123 -12.14 -19.49 -2.76
C ASP A 123 -11.64 -18.28 -1.95
N ILE A 124 -12.54 -17.30 -1.67
CA ILE A 124 -12.24 -16.16 -0.79
C ILE A 124 -11.93 -16.63 0.64
N TYR A 125 -12.68 -17.59 1.16
CA TYR A 125 -12.41 -18.20 2.46
C TYR A 125 -11.01 -18.84 2.49
N SER A 126 -10.71 -19.67 1.49
CA SER A 126 -9.41 -20.34 1.37
C SER A 126 -8.25 -19.35 1.28
N LEU A 127 -8.42 -18.25 0.51
CA LEU A 127 -7.44 -17.18 0.42
C LEU A 127 -7.29 -16.42 1.75
N GLY A 128 -8.37 -16.25 2.51
CA GLY A 128 -8.33 -15.73 3.87
C GLY A 128 -7.46 -16.59 4.81
N CYS A 129 -7.58 -17.92 4.72
CA CYS A 129 -6.73 -18.86 5.47
C CYS A 129 -5.26 -18.75 5.05
N VAL A 130 -4.98 -18.63 3.75
CA VAL A 130 -3.62 -18.46 3.23
C VAL A 130 -3.01 -17.15 3.71
N LEU A 131 -3.77 -16.04 3.66
CA LEU A 131 -3.30 -14.75 4.15
C LEU A 131 -3.04 -14.78 5.67
N PHE A 132 -3.90 -15.43 6.44
CA PHE A 132 -3.67 -15.64 7.86
C PHE A 132 -2.35 -16.36 8.09
N GLU A 133 -2.09 -17.48 7.39
CA GLU A 133 -0.84 -18.24 7.53
C GLU A 133 0.37 -17.43 7.11
N MET A 134 0.33 -16.68 6.01
CA MET A 134 1.43 -15.79 5.63
C MET A 134 1.77 -14.76 6.71
N LEU A 135 0.76 -14.22 7.39
CA LEU A 135 0.93 -13.20 8.44
C LEU A 135 1.39 -13.76 9.77
N VAL A 136 0.92 -14.96 10.15
CA VAL A 136 1.09 -15.56 11.48
C VAL A 136 2.16 -16.66 11.49
N GLY A 137 2.38 -17.32 10.35
CA GLY A 137 3.28 -18.48 10.22
C GLY A 137 2.66 -19.80 10.66
N GLU A 138 1.35 -19.80 10.93
CA GLU A 138 0.60 -20.97 11.39
C GLU A 138 -0.82 -20.96 10.81
N LEU A 139 -1.40 -22.15 10.66
CA LEU A 139 -2.78 -22.29 10.21
C LEU A 139 -3.79 -21.66 11.19
N PRO A 140 -4.88 -21.05 10.69
CA PRO A 140 -5.90 -20.44 11.56
C PRO A 140 -6.64 -21.45 12.45
N PHE A 141 -6.83 -22.66 11.95
CA PHE A 141 -7.46 -23.75 12.70
C PHE A 141 -6.52 -24.95 12.77
N LYS A 142 -6.16 -25.34 13.99
CA LYS A 142 -5.23 -26.43 14.27
C LYS A 142 -5.97 -27.62 14.85
N GLY A 143 -5.42 -28.83 14.66
CA GLY A 143 -5.92 -30.05 15.27
C GLY A 143 -4.94 -31.20 15.03
N SER A 144 -4.88 -32.15 15.93
CA SER A 144 -4.05 -33.36 15.79
C SER A 144 -4.59 -34.37 14.77
N THR A 145 -5.84 -34.20 14.38
CA THR A 145 -6.53 -35.00 13.37
C THR A 145 -7.35 -34.11 12.46
N LEU A 146 -7.69 -34.60 11.27
CA LEU A 146 -8.57 -33.89 10.35
C LEU A 146 -9.90 -33.53 11.00
N THR A 147 -10.50 -34.44 11.72
CA THR A 147 -11.77 -34.23 12.45
C THR A 147 -11.64 -33.11 13.48
N ALA A 148 -10.49 -33.01 14.18
CA ALA A 148 -10.24 -31.95 15.14
C ALA A 148 -10.09 -30.58 14.46
N VAL A 149 -9.45 -30.50 13.29
CA VAL A 149 -9.34 -29.26 12.49
C VAL A 149 -10.73 -28.79 12.06
N ILE A 150 -11.56 -29.71 11.54
CA ILE A 150 -12.94 -29.44 11.14
C ILE A 150 -13.79 -28.96 12.33
N ALA A 151 -13.71 -29.67 13.45
CA ALA A 151 -14.45 -29.32 14.67
C ALA A 151 -14.07 -27.94 15.20
N ASN A 152 -12.77 -27.61 15.21
CA ASN A 152 -12.29 -26.29 15.62
C ASN A 152 -12.74 -25.18 14.66
N ARG A 153 -12.77 -25.44 13.36
CA ARG A 153 -13.28 -24.49 12.36
C ARG A 153 -14.75 -24.17 12.53
N LEU A 154 -15.58 -25.17 12.82
CA LEU A 154 -17.01 -24.99 12.97
C LEU A 154 -17.41 -24.47 14.36
N GLY A 155 -16.65 -24.83 15.41
CA GLY A 155 -16.98 -24.54 16.80
C GLY A 155 -16.26 -23.35 17.43
N SER A 156 -15.20 -22.83 16.80
CA SER A 156 -14.40 -21.74 17.37
C SER A 156 -14.64 -20.42 16.64
N PRO A 157 -14.52 -19.28 17.33
CA PRO A 157 -14.50 -17.98 16.66
C PRO A 157 -13.36 -17.90 15.66
N THR A 158 -13.58 -17.16 14.56
CA THR A 158 -12.53 -16.89 13.58
C THR A 158 -11.34 -16.20 14.26
N PRO A 159 -10.13 -16.77 14.20
CA PRO A 159 -8.99 -16.20 14.89
C PRO A 159 -8.56 -14.86 14.26
N SER A 160 -8.08 -13.96 15.09
CA SER A 160 -7.56 -12.65 14.68
C SER A 160 -6.06 -12.72 14.42
N PRO A 161 -5.54 -12.38 13.22
CA PRO A 161 -4.11 -12.26 12.99
C PRO A 161 -3.42 -11.32 13.99
N ARG A 162 -4.07 -10.23 14.41
CA ARG A 162 -3.55 -9.29 15.41
C ARG A 162 -3.32 -9.93 16.78
N GLY A 163 -4.09 -10.95 17.13
CA GLY A 163 -3.90 -11.70 18.36
C GLY A 163 -2.56 -12.46 18.41
N PHE A 164 -1.95 -12.71 17.26
CA PHE A 164 -0.65 -13.39 17.11
C PHE A 164 0.47 -12.42 16.70
N ARG A 165 0.13 -11.37 15.94
CA ARG A 165 1.08 -10.38 15.44
C ARG A 165 0.45 -8.99 15.50
N GLU A 166 0.76 -8.26 16.57
CA GLU A 166 0.18 -6.95 16.90
C GLU A 166 0.35 -5.90 15.77
N LEU A 167 1.45 -6.00 15.00
CA LEU A 167 1.75 -5.12 13.87
C LEU A 167 0.82 -5.28 12.65
N VAL A 168 -0.07 -6.28 12.63
CA VAL A 168 -1.06 -6.41 11.57
C VAL A 168 -2.08 -5.27 11.68
N PRO A 169 -2.29 -4.47 10.62
CA PRO A 169 -3.27 -3.39 10.63
C PRO A 169 -4.68 -3.89 10.92
N GLU A 170 -5.48 -3.08 11.60
CA GLU A 170 -6.86 -3.45 11.94
C GLU A 170 -7.72 -3.76 10.71
N ALA A 171 -7.52 -3.02 9.62
CA ALA A 171 -8.21 -3.27 8.35
C ALA A 171 -7.88 -4.65 7.76
N VAL A 172 -6.60 -5.10 7.81
CA VAL A 172 -6.21 -6.45 7.37
C VAL A 172 -6.81 -7.50 8.27
N ASP A 173 -6.74 -7.31 9.59
CA ASP A 173 -7.33 -8.23 10.57
C ASP A 173 -8.83 -8.40 10.31
N ALA A 174 -9.55 -7.30 10.17
CA ALA A 174 -10.98 -7.31 9.90
C ALA A 174 -11.30 -8.00 8.56
N ALA A 175 -10.51 -7.72 7.50
CA ALA A 175 -10.69 -8.33 6.20
C ALA A 175 -10.43 -9.84 6.23
N VAL A 176 -9.36 -10.30 6.89
CA VAL A 176 -9.06 -11.73 7.04
C VAL A 176 -10.18 -12.43 7.81
N ARG A 177 -10.62 -11.88 8.94
CA ARG A 177 -11.72 -12.45 9.72
C ARG A 177 -13.03 -12.50 8.93
N LYS A 178 -13.35 -11.44 8.16
CA LYS A 178 -14.53 -11.43 7.30
C LYS A 178 -14.44 -12.47 6.19
N ALA A 179 -13.28 -12.61 5.53
CA ALA A 179 -13.08 -13.63 4.51
C ALA A 179 -13.27 -15.06 5.07
N MET A 180 -12.81 -15.31 6.31
CA MET A 180 -12.94 -16.58 7.00
C MET A 180 -14.25 -16.74 7.81
N ALA A 181 -15.27 -15.91 7.60
CA ALA A 181 -16.56 -16.09 8.26
C ALA A 181 -17.17 -17.46 7.91
N SER A 182 -17.81 -18.10 8.90
CA SER A 182 -18.38 -19.44 8.72
C SER A 182 -19.48 -19.47 7.66
N LEU A 183 -20.38 -18.45 7.67
CA LEU A 183 -21.45 -18.34 6.70
C LEU A 183 -20.96 -17.61 5.44
N PRO A 184 -21.16 -18.16 4.22
CA PRO A 184 -20.79 -17.47 2.98
C PRO A 184 -21.43 -16.08 2.83
N ALA A 185 -22.61 -15.86 3.39
CA ALA A 185 -23.31 -14.57 3.35
C ALA A 185 -22.57 -13.45 4.10
N ASP A 186 -21.79 -13.79 5.11
CA ASP A 186 -21.05 -12.84 5.94
C ASP A 186 -19.67 -12.49 5.35
N ARG A 187 -19.25 -13.19 4.29
CA ARG A 187 -18.00 -12.96 3.59
C ARG A 187 -18.10 -11.81 2.58
N PHE A 188 -17.00 -11.51 1.90
CA PHE A 188 -17.02 -10.65 0.72
C PHE A 188 -17.78 -11.30 -0.42
N SER A 189 -18.57 -10.53 -1.16
CA SER A 189 -19.35 -11.05 -2.29
C SER A 189 -18.44 -11.34 -3.50
N THR A 190 -17.31 -10.63 -3.65
CA THR A 190 -16.34 -10.83 -4.73
C THR A 190 -14.91 -10.82 -4.19
N ALA A 191 -13.99 -11.47 -4.92
CA ALA A 191 -12.58 -11.45 -4.57
C ALA A 191 -11.97 -10.03 -4.73
N ALA A 192 -12.50 -9.20 -5.65
CA ALA A 192 -12.10 -7.80 -5.78
C ALA A 192 -12.39 -6.99 -4.51
N GLN A 193 -13.56 -7.18 -3.87
CA GLN A 193 -13.85 -6.51 -2.59
C GLN A 193 -12.90 -6.94 -1.47
N PHE A 194 -12.46 -8.19 -1.47
CA PHE A 194 -11.45 -8.65 -0.52
C PHE A 194 -10.09 -7.99 -0.82
N ALA A 195 -9.65 -7.97 -2.09
CA ALA A 195 -8.42 -7.31 -2.52
C ALA A 195 -8.40 -5.81 -2.14
N GLU A 196 -9.52 -5.12 -2.32
CA GLU A 196 -9.68 -3.73 -1.92
C GLU A 196 -9.55 -3.58 -0.39
N ALA A 197 -10.26 -4.39 0.38
CA ALA A 197 -10.24 -4.32 1.84
C ALA A 197 -8.86 -4.55 2.45
N ILE A 198 -8.06 -5.48 1.90
CA ILE A 198 -6.67 -5.69 2.34
C ILE A 198 -5.70 -4.66 1.76
N GLY A 199 -6.01 -4.08 0.59
CA GLY A 199 -5.18 -3.09 -0.09
C GLY A 199 -5.26 -1.69 0.52
N THR A 200 -6.37 -1.35 1.17
CA THR A 200 -6.50 -0.14 1.98
C THR A 200 -5.64 -0.20 3.25
N ALA A 201 -5.26 -1.39 3.63
CA ALA A 201 -4.25 -1.66 4.62
C ALA A 201 -2.84 -1.60 4.00
N ARG A 202 -2.44 -0.48 3.44
CA ARG A 202 -1.02 -0.13 3.54
C ARG A 202 -0.62 -0.41 4.98
N PRO A 203 0.59 -1.06 5.24
CA PRO A 203 1.08 -1.09 6.60
C PRO A 203 0.80 0.29 7.14
N SER A 204 0.21 0.39 8.31
CA SER A 204 0.23 1.66 9.00
C SER A 204 1.69 2.07 9.05
N GLU A 205 2.16 2.68 8.00
CA GLU A 205 2.99 3.84 8.18
C GLU A 205 2.18 4.62 9.20
N PRO A 206 2.71 4.77 10.44
CA PRO A 206 1.98 5.42 11.54
C PRO A 206 1.24 6.56 10.88
N ALA A 207 -0.07 6.47 10.80
CA ALA A 207 -1.03 7.06 9.84
C ALA A 207 -0.45 8.40 9.43
N PRO A 208 -0.04 8.64 8.18
CA PRO A 208 1.02 9.58 7.78
C PRO A 208 0.83 10.77 8.66
N ALA A 209 1.74 10.89 9.65
CA ALA A 209 1.47 11.61 10.91
C ALA A 209 0.86 12.90 10.46
N ALA A 210 -0.44 13.00 10.61
CA ALA A 210 -1.39 13.74 9.77
C ALA A 210 -0.68 14.99 9.33
N VAL A 211 -0.36 15.12 8.03
CA VAL A 211 0.58 16.16 7.58
C VAL A 211 0.18 17.37 8.36
N PRO A 212 0.96 17.84 9.32
CA PRO A 212 0.44 18.82 10.27
C PRO A 212 -0.09 19.96 9.42
N ASP A 213 -1.36 20.32 9.54
CA ASP A 213 -1.98 21.40 8.74
C ASP A 213 -1.11 22.65 8.71
N ARG A 214 -0.27 22.77 9.73
CA ARG A 214 0.76 23.79 9.88
C ARG A 214 2.15 23.22 9.61
N SER A 215 2.41 22.86 8.35
CA SER A 215 3.72 22.37 7.93
C SER A 215 4.13 22.94 6.60
N ILE A 216 5.44 23.23 6.44
CA ILE A 216 6.00 23.90 5.28
C ILE A 216 7.35 23.33 4.91
N ALA A 217 7.60 23.19 3.61
CA ALA A 217 8.93 23.05 3.05
C ALA A 217 9.31 24.32 2.27
N VAL A 218 10.52 24.77 2.45
CA VAL A 218 11.09 25.87 1.66
C VAL A 218 12.06 25.29 0.65
N LEU A 219 11.75 25.41 -0.63
CA LEU A 219 12.63 24.95 -1.70
C LEU A 219 13.75 25.95 -1.97
N PRO A 220 14.91 25.51 -2.50
CA PRO A 220 15.94 26.40 -3.00
C PRO A 220 15.37 27.35 -4.03
N PHE A 221 15.60 28.64 -3.87
CA PHE A 221 15.11 29.65 -4.81
C PHE A 221 15.86 29.55 -6.14
N ALA A 222 15.12 29.58 -7.25
CA ALA A 222 15.69 29.45 -8.56
C ALA A 222 16.47 30.73 -8.93
N ASN A 223 17.76 30.60 -9.27
CA ASN A 223 18.54 31.72 -9.82
C ASN A 223 18.12 31.95 -11.27
N GLN A 224 17.53 33.12 -11.55
CA GLN A 224 17.14 33.57 -12.89
C GLN A 224 18.18 34.53 -13.50
N SER A 225 19.38 34.66 -12.91
CA SER A 225 20.47 35.46 -13.39
C SER A 225 21.57 34.58 -13.96
N SER A 226 22.37 35.12 -14.86
CA SER A 226 23.56 34.43 -15.39
C SER A 226 24.79 34.51 -14.46
N ASP A 227 24.67 35.19 -13.30
CA ASP A 227 25.75 35.40 -12.35
C ASP A 227 25.78 34.23 -11.31
N PRO A 228 26.89 33.46 -11.25
CA PRO A 228 27.03 32.35 -10.28
C PRO A 228 26.98 32.81 -8.81
N GLU A 229 27.39 34.04 -8.49
CA GLU A 229 27.33 34.57 -7.13
C GLU A 229 25.87 34.68 -6.62
N THR A 230 24.94 34.90 -7.54
CA THR A 230 23.49 34.94 -7.21
C THR A 230 22.97 33.58 -6.75
N GLU A 231 23.63 32.46 -7.07
CA GLU A 231 23.23 31.15 -6.60
C GLU A 231 23.45 30.97 -5.10
N TYR A 232 24.62 31.40 -4.60
CA TYR A 232 24.88 31.40 -3.14
C TYR A 232 23.91 32.30 -2.38
N PHE A 233 23.58 33.45 -2.99
CA PHE A 233 22.61 34.38 -2.44
C PHE A 233 21.20 33.74 -2.37
N SER A 234 20.77 33.04 -3.42
CA SER A 234 19.49 32.35 -3.49
C SER A 234 19.39 31.24 -2.45
N ASP A 235 20.43 30.44 -2.27
CA ASP A 235 20.52 29.39 -1.26
C ASP A 235 20.48 29.98 0.16
N GLY A 236 21.19 31.08 0.41
CA GLY A 236 21.19 31.78 1.68
C GLY A 236 19.82 32.34 2.07
N ILE A 237 19.07 32.91 1.10
CA ILE A 237 17.69 33.34 1.35
C ILE A 237 16.81 32.17 1.81
N ALA A 238 16.86 31.04 1.11
CA ALA A 238 16.08 29.87 1.48
C ALA A 238 16.42 29.38 2.89
N GLU A 239 17.70 29.40 3.26
CA GLU A 239 18.19 29.01 4.60
C GLU A 239 17.68 29.97 5.69
N GLU A 240 17.79 31.29 5.47
CA GLU A 240 17.28 32.30 6.44
C GLU A 240 15.76 32.23 6.60
N ILE A 241 15.03 31.95 5.52
CA ILE A 241 13.57 31.73 5.61
C ILE A 241 13.26 30.47 6.43
N ILE A 242 13.98 29.37 6.23
CA ILE A 242 13.83 28.15 7.03
C ILE A 242 14.06 28.48 8.52
N ASN A 243 15.15 29.19 8.83
CA ASN A 243 15.49 29.58 10.20
C ASN A 243 14.42 30.47 10.82
N ALA A 244 13.92 31.45 10.10
CA ALA A 244 12.88 32.37 10.58
C ALA A 244 11.55 31.64 10.81
N LEU A 245 11.13 30.79 9.89
CA LEU A 245 9.90 30.00 10.00
C LEU A 245 9.97 28.97 11.15
N ALA A 246 11.14 28.39 11.41
CA ALA A 246 11.36 27.43 12.49
C ALA A 246 11.20 28.07 13.89
N GLN A 247 11.22 29.39 14.00
CA GLN A 247 10.95 30.11 15.26
C GLN A 247 9.44 30.27 15.56
N LEU A 248 8.57 30.02 14.57
CA LEU A 248 7.13 30.20 14.72
C LEU A 248 6.51 29.04 15.53
N PRO A 249 5.78 29.31 16.63
CA PRO A 249 5.22 28.27 17.46
C PRO A 249 4.19 27.43 16.71
N GLY A 250 4.34 26.09 16.77
CA GLY A 250 3.40 25.15 16.17
C GLY A 250 3.49 25.01 14.66
N LEU A 251 4.51 25.59 13.99
CA LEU A 251 4.83 25.37 12.61
C LEU A 251 5.91 24.28 12.45
N HIS A 252 5.64 23.26 11.65
CA HIS A 252 6.59 22.21 11.33
C HIS A 252 7.31 22.56 10.01
N VAL A 253 8.59 22.85 10.10
CA VAL A 253 9.40 23.24 8.94
C VAL A 253 10.29 22.07 8.52
N ALA A 254 10.25 21.71 7.24
CA ALA A 254 11.09 20.64 6.71
C ALA A 254 12.58 21.01 6.79
N ALA A 255 13.43 20.04 7.12
CA ALA A 255 14.86 20.28 7.24
C ALA A 255 15.47 20.77 5.92
N ARG A 256 16.44 21.71 5.99
CA ARG A 256 17.16 22.25 4.84
C ARG A 256 17.72 21.14 3.93
N THR A 257 18.38 20.15 4.48
CA THR A 257 18.97 19.04 3.71
C THR A 257 17.95 18.27 2.89
N SER A 258 16.74 18.08 3.42
CA SER A 258 15.64 17.41 2.74
C SER A 258 15.04 18.26 1.61
N SER A 259 14.85 19.56 1.84
CA SER A 259 14.35 20.50 0.84
C SER A 259 15.35 20.73 -0.30
N PHE A 260 16.65 20.79 0.01
CA PHE A 260 17.70 21.01 -0.98
C PHE A 260 17.99 19.79 -1.87
N ALA A 261 17.50 18.60 -1.53
CA ALA A 261 17.53 17.42 -2.40
C ALA A 261 16.72 17.61 -3.70
N PHE A 262 15.86 18.61 -3.75
CA PHE A 262 15.05 18.99 -4.92
C PHE A 262 15.67 20.10 -5.78
N LYS A 263 16.85 20.61 -5.44
CA LYS A 263 17.53 21.67 -6.18
C LYS A 263 17.78 21.29 -7.64
N GLY A 264 17.41 22.19 -8.56
CA GLY A 264 17.66 22.03 -10.00
C GLY A 264 16.79 21.00 -10.73
N LYS A 265 15.82 20.40 -10.04
CA LYS A 265 14.84 19.49 -10.63
C LYS A 265 13.54 20.25 -10.89
N GLY A 266 12.93 20.08 -12.07
CA GLY A 266 11.54 20.50 -12.29
C GLY A 266 10.65 19.58 -11.46
N VAL A 267 10.28 20.01 -10.25
CA VAL A 267 9.63 19.12 -9.28
C VAL A 267 8.15 19.43 -9.22
N ASP A 268 7.34 18.38 -9.21
CA ASP A 268 5.91 18.46 -8.89
C ASP A 268 5.75 18.77 -7.39
N ILE A 269 4.98 19.81 -7.05
CA ILE A 269 4.70 20.22 -5.67
C ILE A 269 4.03 19.07 -4.86
N ALA A 270 3.21 18.26 -5.52
CA ALA A 270 2.61 17.08 -4.89
C ALA A 270 3.67 16.04 -4.48
N GLU A 271 4.69 15.82 -5.32
CA GLU A 271 5.81 14.93 -5.02
C GLU A 271 6.65 15.45 -3.83
N VAL A 272 6.93 16.78 -3.81
CA VAL A 272 7.62 17.42 -2.69
C VAL A 272 6.85 17.24 -1.39
N GLY A 273 5.55 17.55 -1.43
CA GLY A 273 4.68 17.43 -0.26
C GLY A 273 4.62 16.01 0.29
N ALA A 274 4.50 15.02 -0.57
CA ALA A 274 4.48 13.61 -0.19
C ALA A 274 5.81 13.15 0.43
N LYS A 275 6.96 13.53 -0.16
CA LYS A 275 8.29 13.14 0.34
C LYS A 275 8.67 13.86 1.63
N LEU A 276 8.35 15.15 1.76
CA LEU A 276 8.69 15.95 2.93
C LEU A 276 7.62 15.96 4.00
N LYS A 277 6.44 15.38 3.74
CA LYS A 277 5.28 15.31 4.64
C LYS A 277 4.86 16.71 5.12
N VAL A 278 4.68 17.63 4.18
CA VAL A 278 4.27 19.02 4.46
C VAL A 278 2.97 19.37 3.72
N ALA A 279 2.15 20.22 4.33
CA ALA A 279 0.90 20.70 3.75
C ALA A 279 1.10 21.82 2.74
N THR A 280 2.21 22.58 2.88
CA THR A 280 2.51 23.72 2.03
C THR A 280 3.97 23.71 1.58
N VAL A 281 4.23 24.29 0.40
CA VAL A 281 5.57 24.46 -0.14
C VAL A 281 5.77 25.94 -0.48
N LEU A 282 6.86 26.51 0.03
CA LEU A 282 7.36 27.81 -0.38
C LEU A 282 8.43 27.61 -1.45
N ASP A 283 8.20 28.16 -2.62
CA ASP A 283 9.19 28.23 -3.67
C ASP A 283 9.40 29.68 -4.11
N GLY A 284 10.41 29.93 -4.94
CA GLY A 284 10.65 31.25 -5.42
C GLY A 284 11.82 31.36 -6.39
N SER A 285 12.07 32.61 -6.80
CA SER A 285 13.17 32.94 -7.71
C SER A 285 13.86 34.22 -7.33
N VAL A 286 15.14 34.28 -7.66
CA VAL A 286 15.99 35.46 -7.48
C VAL A 286 16.49 35.92 -8.83
N ARG A 287 16.36 37.22 -9.10
CA ARG A 287 16.88 37.87 -10.30
C ARG A 287 17.70 39.09 -9.93
N LYS A 288 18.97 39.10 -10.30
CA LYS A 288 19.90 40.21 -10.11
C LYS A 288 20.07 41.01 -11.42
N ALA A 289 20.03 42.32 -11.33
CA ALA A 289 20.32 43.22 -12.45
C ALA A 289 21.14 44.43 -11.94
N GLY A 290 22.45 44.39 -12.17
CA GLY A 290 23.38 45.38 -11.58
C GLY A 290 23.38 45.27 -10.06
N ASN A 291 23.13 46.38 -9.36
CA ASN A 291 23.04 46.46 -7.90
C ASN A 291 21.61 46.21 -7.35
N ARG A 292 20.67 45.81 -8.19
CA ARG A 292 19.29 45.53 -7.76
C ARG A 292 18.99 44.04 -7.80
N VAL A 293 18.34 43.56 -6.75
CA VAL A 293 17.88 42.20 -6.67
C VAL A 293 16.35 42.19 -6.55
N ARG A 294 15.72 41.30 -7.30
CA ARG A 294 14.30 41.02 -7.24
C ARG A 294 14.10 39.57 -6.79
N ILE A 295 13.33 39.41 -5.73
CA ILE A 295 13.00 38.11 -5.19
C ILE A 295 11.48 37.92 -5.29
N THR A 296 11.07 36.80 -5.86
CA THR A 296 9.65 36.40 -5.87
C THR A 296 9.53 35.16 -5.01
N ALA A 297 8.59 35.21 -4.03
CA ALA A 297 8.27 34.08 -3.17
C ALA A 297 6.81 33.69 -3.36
N GLN A 298 6.53 32.40 -3.42
CA GLN A 298 5.20 31.85 -3.67
C GLN A 298 4.95 30.69 -2.69
N LEU A 299 3.80 30.71 -2.02
CA LEU A 299 3.33 29.64 -1.17
C LEU A 299 2.26 28.85 -1.90
N VAL A 300 2.46 27.54 -2.01
CA VAL A 300 1.58 26.63 -2.74
C VAL A 300 1.02 25.57 -1.79
N SER A 301 -0.26 25.32 -1.90
CA SER A 301 -0.92 24.19 -1.20
C SER A 301 -0.56 22.89 -1.91
N VAL A 302 -0.15 21.88 -1.12
CA VAL A 302 0.18 20.55 -1.66
C VAL A 302 -1.07 19.78 -2.07
N SER A 303 -2.19 20.01 -1.38
CA SER A 303 -3.43 19.23 -1.58
C SER A 303 -4.10 19.46 -2.92
N ASP A 304 -3.97 20.67 -3.47
CA ASP A 304 -4.68 21.10 -4.68
C ASP A 304 -3.77 21.82 -5.70
N GLY A 305 -2.51 22.10 -5.34
CA GLY A 305 -1.55 22.77 -6.21
C GLY A 305 -1.80 24.26 -6.42
N TYR A 306 -2.75 24.89 -5.69
CA TYR A 306 -3.04 26.30 -5.85
C TYR A 306 -2.10 27.19 -5.05
N HIS A 307 -1.79 28.36 -5.63
CA HIS A 307 -1.05 29.40 -4.94
C HIS A 307 -1.90 30.02 -3.82
N LEU A 308 -1.45 29.87 -2.58
CA LEU A 308 -2.06 30.49 -1.42
C LEU A 308 -1.65 31.94 -1.27
N TRP A 309 -0.44 32.26 -1.76
CA TRP A 309 0.16 33.58 -1.64
C TRP A 309 1.33 33.71 -2.63
N SER A 310 1.51 34.93 -3.16
CA SER A 310 2.67 35.28 -3.98
C SER A 310 3.04 36.73 -3.72
N GLU A 311 4.30 37.01 -3.47
CA GLU A 311 4.81 38.36 -3.20
C GLU A 311 6.17 38.59 -3.84
N ARG A 312 6.47 39.87 -4.14
CA ARG A 312 7.70 40.30 -4.76
C ARG A 312 8.39 41.30 -3.88
N TYR A 313 9.70 41.11 -3.70
CA TYR A 313 10.57 41.98 -2.93
C TYR A 313 11.64 42.52 -3.88
N ASP A 314 11.77 43.86 -3.93
CA ASP A 314 12.82 44.57 -4.65
C ASP A 314 13.77 45.25 -3.65
N SER A 315 15.08 45.04 -3.77
CA SER A 315 16.10 45.63 -2.87
C SER A 315 17.37 45.99 -3.63
N GLU A 316 18.21 46.87 -3.05
CA GLU A 316 19.56 47.18 -3.55
C GLU A 316 20.57 46.30 -2.78
N LEU A 317 21.58 45.78 -3.48
CA LEU A 317 22.60 44.86 -2.97
C LEU A 317 23.71 45.61 -2.21
N ASP A 318 23.34 46.42 -1.21
CA ASP A 318 24.31 47.12 -0.37
C ASP A 318 24.82 46.27 0.79
N ASP A 319 23.94 45.40 1.35
CA ASP A 319 24.27 44.43 2.38
C ASP A 319 23.43 43.14 2.19
N VAL A 320 24.10 42.10 1.70
CA VAL A 320 23.50 40.79 1.37
C VAL A 320 22.80 40.16 2.57
N PHE A 321 23.40 40.20 3.74
CA PHE A 321 22.89 39.58 4.93
C PHE A 321 21.68 40.31 5.49
N ALA A 322 21.73 41.66 5.49
CA ALA A 322 20.60 42.48 5.92
C ALA A 322 19.35 42.28 5.05
N ILE A 323 19.55 42.07 3.74
CA ILE A 323 18.45 41.78 2.80
C ILE A 323 17.86 40.41 3.05
N GLN A 324 18.67 39.37 3.23
CA GLN A 324 18.22 38.00 3.53
C GLN A 324 17.40 38.01 4.81
N ASP A 325 17.86 38.59 5.89
CA ASP A 325 17.21 38.76 7.15
C ASP A 325 15.87 39.53 7.04
N HIS A 326 15.85 40.60 6.28
CA HIS A 326 14.64 41.39 6.09
C HIS A 326 13.55 40.61 5.38
N ILE A 327 13.90 39.90 4.30
CA ILE A 327 12.97 39.12 3.52
C ILE A 327 12.46 37.88 4.29
N ALA A 328 13.37 37.19 4.99
CA ALA A 328 13.01 36.06 5.82
C ALA A 328 11.99 36.44 6.91
N ARG A 329 12.22 37.58 7.57
CA ARG A 329 11.27 38.12 8.57
C ARG A 329 9.93 38.54 7.95
N ALA A 330 9.94 39.19 6.78
CA ALA A 330 8.71 39.60 6.10
C ALA A 330 7.86 38.38 5.72
N ILE A 331 8.48 37.32 5.20
CA ILE A 331 7.79 36.06 4.87
C ILE A 331 7.27 35.36 6.13
N ALA A 332 8.07 35.27 7.19
CA ALA A 332 7.66 34.66 8.45
C ALA A 332 6.49 35.41 9.08
N GLN A 333 6.51 36.74 9.08
CA GLN A 333 5.45 37.59 9.59
C GLN A 333 4.14 37.42 8.81
N ARG A 334 4.24 37.31 7.48
CA ARG A 334 3.09 37.03 6.62
C ARG A 334 2.47 35.69 6.92
N PHE A 335 3.33 34.69 7.13
CA PHE A 335 2.89 33.33 7.47
C PHE A 335 2.21 33.28 8.85
N GLU A 336 2.75 34.00 9.83
CA GLU A 336 2.17 34.11 11.17
C GLU A 336 0.74 34.69 11.13
N VAL A 337 0.53 35.75 10.34
CA VAL A 337 -0.80 36.35 10.15
C VAL A 337 -1.78 35.36 9.53
N MET A 338 -1.33 34.56 8.55
CA MET A 338 -2.14 33.52 7.92
C MET A 338 -2.52 32.42 8.91
N LEU A 339 -1.60 32.00 9.78
CA LEU A 339 -1.83 30.99 10.81
C LEU A 339 -2.76 31.48 11.94
N ALA A 340 -2.81 32.77 12.22
CA ALA A 340 -3.64 33.38 13.26
C ALA A 340 -5.10 33.59 12.84
N SER A 341 -5.44 33.44 11.55
CA SER A 341 -6.80 33.58 11.06
C SER A 341 -7.70 32.43 11.52
N PRO A 342 -8.91 32.68 12.09
CA PRO A 342 -9.77 31.67 12.74
C PRO A 342 -10.36 30.63 11.79
N THR A 343 -10.25 30.83 10.48
CA THR A 343 -10.64 29.91 9.44
C THR A 343 -9.40 29.19 8.91
N GLY A 344 -8.92 28.17 9.59
CA GLY A 344 -7.87 27.28 9.11
C GLY A 344 -8.17 26.60 7.74
N ARG A 345 -9.04 27.21 6.94
CA ARG A 345 -9.24 27.00 5.50
C ARG A 345 -8.77 28.27 4.81
N PHE A 346 -7.82 28.11 3.94
CA PHE A 346 -7.37 29.16 3.03
C PHE A 346 -8.58 29.71 2.26
N ALA A 347 -9.19 30.80 2.76
CA ALA A 347 -10.30 31.45 2.11
C ALA A 347 -9.76 32.15 0.86
N GLN A 348 -10.31 31.80 -0.27
CA GLN A 348 -10.19 32.51 -1.53
C GLN A 348 -10.62 33.99 -1.34
N GLN A 349 -9.76 34.92 -1.64
CA GLN A 349 -10.09 36.25 -2.15
C GLN A 349 -9.35 36.49 -3.44
#